data_918573bc9ee31092c6df00e65edbffe3
#
_entry.id   918573bc9ee31092c6df00e65edbffe3
#
_cell.length_a   1.000
_cell.length_b   1.000
_cell.length_c   1.000
_cell.angle_alpha   90.00
_cell.angle_beta   90.00
_cell.angle_gamma   90.00
#
_symmetry.space_group_name_H-M   'P 1'
#
loop_
_entity.id
_entity.type
_entity.pdbx_description
1 polymer ?
#
loop_
_entity_poly.entity_id
_entity_poly.type
_entity_poly.pdbx_seq_one_letter_code
_entity_poly.pdbx_strand_id
1 'polypeptide(L)'
;VLFRSPHAADFAREAHRAGKTVILHMPMDPATGPFAWHPELPLAELEKRLNAALLAVPYAVGINNHMGSRMTAEPEAMTWLVAELQRRHLFLLDSRTSASTVAAAEAQRIGLASLSRDIFLDDERTAAAITAQFEAAIKLAHKQGSVVMIGHPYPMTLDVLERELPRLKAQGIQWIDLRRMISVRGNQAMAAHGKNGIYR
;
A
#
# COMPACT_ATOMS: atom_id res chain seq x y z
N VAL A 1 6.30 -7.43 0.20
CA VAL A 1 7.17 -8.40 0.91
C VAL A 1 7.67 -7.77 2.18
N LEU A 2 7.45 -8.42 3.33
CA LEU A 2 7.93 -7.94 4.62
C LEU A 2 9.45 -8.09 4.68
N PHE A 3 10.13 -6.97 4.91
CA PHE A 3 11.56 -6.93 5.15
C PHE A 3 11.92 -7.82 6.35
N ARG A 4 12.90 -8.71 6.18
CA ARG A 4 13.39 -9.71 7.16
C ARG A 4 12.55 -10.98 7.36
N SER A 5 11.57 -11.29 6.53
CA SER A 5 11.21 -12.70 6.46
C SER A 5 12.43 -13.50 5.92
N PRO A 6 12.69 -14.71 6.41
CA PRO A 6 13.84 -15.51 5.95
C PRO A 6 13.90 -15.70 4.43
N HIS A 7 12.76 -15.57 3.75
CA HIS A 7 12.59 -15.78 2.31
C HIS A 7 12.19 -14.51 1.57
N ALA A 8 12.43 -13.32 2.13
CA ALA A 8 11.97 -12.06 1.53
C ALA A 8 12.47 -11.89 0.08
N ALA A 9 13.75 -12.15 -0.16
CA ALA A 9 14.34 -12.03 -1.48
C ALA A 9 13.79 -13.07 -2.47
N ASP A 10 13.54 -14.30 -2.02
CA ASP A 10 13.03 -15.38 -2.87
C ASP A 10 11.57 -15.12 -3.27
N PHE A 11 10.72 -14.73 -2.32
CA PHE A 11 9.35 -14.30 -2.60
C PHE A 11 9.30 -13.10 -3.55
N ALA A 12 10.20 -12.12 -3.38
CA ALA A 12 10.27 -10.98 -4.27
C ALA A 12 10.64 -11.38 -5.70
N ARG A 13 11.62 -12.26 -5.86
CA ARG A 13 12.03 -12.81 -7.18
C ARG A 13 10.92 -13.62 -7.83
N GLU A 14 10.26 -14.48 -7.07
CA GLU A 14 9.17 -15.32 -7.56
C GLU A 14 7.97 -14.47 -8.00
N ALA A 15 7.55 -13.52 -7.16
CA ALA A 15 6.49 -12.58 -7.51
C ALA A 15 6.83 -11.78 -8.77
N HIS A 16 8.07 -11.29 -8.88
CA HIS A 16 8.53 -10.59 -10.07
C HIS A 16 8.48 -11.46 -11.33
N ARG A 17 8.98 -12.73 -11.26
CA ARG A 17 8.90 -13.69 -12.38
C ARG A 17 7.46 -13.98 -12.78
N ALA A 18 6.54 -14.02 -11.83
CA ALA A 18 5.10 -14.18 -12.05
C ALA A 18 4.40 -12.90 -12.55
N GLY A 19 5.15 -11.85 -12.88
CA GLY A 19 4.60 -10.57 -13.36
C GLY A 19 3.84 -9.77 -12.29
N LYS A 20 4.06 -10.04 -11.00
CA LYS A 20 3.40 -9.34 -9.91
C LYS A 20 4.18 -8.11 -9.47
N THR A 21 3.46 -7.06 -9.09
CA THR A 21 4.07 -5.86 -8.51
C THR A 21 4.64 -6.18 -7.12
N VAL A 22 5.94 -5.98 -6.96
CA VAL A 22 6.61 -6.15 -5.67
C VAL A 22 6.70 -4.81 -4.96
N ILE A 23 6.30 -4.76 -3.69
CA ILE A 23 6.48 -3.61 -2.82
C ILE A 23 7.15 -4.02 -1.51
N LEU A 24 7.92 -3.11 -0.94
CA LEU A 24 8.54 -3.28 0.37
C LEU A 24 7.52 -2.99 1.47
N HIS A 25 7.28 -3.96 2.35
CA HIS A 25 6.46 -3.79 3.55
C HIS A 25 7.37 -3.42 4.71
N MET A 26 7.45 -2.10 5.01
CA MET A 26 8.43 -1.54 5.93
C MET A 26 7.89 -1.47 7.35
N PRO A 27 8.54 -2.10 8.35
CA PRO A 27 8.13 -1.98 9.74
C PRO A 27 8.25 -0.53 10.23
N MET A 28 7.19 -0.01 10.81
CA MET A 28 7.10 1.36 11.34
C MET A 28 6.45 1.38 12.71
N ASP A 29 6.85 2.30 13.60
CA ASP A 29 6.33 2.45 14.95
C ASP A 29 4.77 2.43 14.98
N PRO A 30 4.14 1.54 15.78
CA PRO A 30 4.65 0.79 16.92
C PRO A 30 5.27 -0.58 16.61
N ALA A 31 5.62 -0.90 15.38
CA ALA A 31 6.39 -2.10 15.08
C ALA A 31 7.72 -2.05 15.83
N THR A 32 8.14 -3.19 16.35
CA THR A 32 9.39 -3.34 17.11
C THR A 32 10.47 -4.02 16.28
N GLY A 33 11.70 -3.96 16.80
CA GLY A 33 12.85 -4.62 16.20
C GLY A 33 13.87 -3.64 15.60
N PRO A 34 15.08 -4.14 15.28
CA PRO A 34 16.24 -3.29 14.97
C PRO A 34 16.14 -2.51 13.66
N PHE A 35 15.11 -2.74 12.87
CA PHE A 35 14.89 -2.07 11.57
C PHE A 35 13.55 -1.34 11.49
N ALA A 36 12.74 -1.39 12.57
CA ALA A 36 11.52 -0.62 12.62
C ALA A 36 11.84 0.88 12.60
N TRP A 37 11.09 1.63 11.83
CA TRP A 37 11.21 3.08 11.79
C TRP A 37 10.46 3.71 12.95
N HIS A 38 11.14 4.59 13.66
CA HIS A 38 10.60 5.38 14.76
C HIS A 38 10.84 6.86 14.48
N PRO A 39 9.92 7.76 14.83
CA PRO A 39 10.04 9.19 14.53
C PRO A 39 11.28 9.85 15.15
N GLU A 40 11.77 9.31 16.27
CA GLU A 40 12.93 9.83 16.99
C GLU A 40 14.28 9.46 16.37
N LEU A 41 14.27 8.58 15.36
CA LEU A 41 15.53 8.17 14.72
C LEU A 41 16.09 9.31 13.86
N PRO A 42 17.42 9.51 13.90
CA PRO A 42 18.07 10.42 12.98
C PRO A 42 17.78 10.04 11.51
N LEU A 43 17.63 11.03 10.64
CA LEU A 43 17.35 10.82 9.22
C LEU A 43 18.38 9.89 8.55
N ALA A 44 19.65 10.00 8.91
CA ALA A 44 20.69 9.11 8.40
C ALA A 44 20.46 7.63 8.77
N GLU A 45 19.90 7.35 9.95
CA GLU A 45 19.57 5.98 10.35
C GLU A 45 18.31 5.48 9.61
N LEU A 46 17.30 6.33 9.40
CA LEU A 46 16.14 6.00 8.59
C LEU A 46 16.55 5.67 7.14
N GLU A 47 17.42 6.49 6.55
CA GLU A 47 17.95 6.26 5.21
C GLU A 47 18.75 4.95 5.11
N LYS A 48 19.61 4.67 6.07
CA LYS A 48 20.37 3.43 6.16
C LYS A 48 19.46 2.21 6.23
N ARG A 49 18.41 2.27 7.06
CA ARG A 49 17.40 1.18 7.16
C ARG A 49 16.63 1.00 5.87
N LEU A 50 16.24 2.09 5.21
CA LEU A 50 15.60 2.03 3.90
C LEU A 50 16.48 1.36 2.85
N ASN A 51 17.75 1.75 2.78
CA ASN A 51 18.71 1.16 1.85
C ASN A 51 18.87 -0.35 2.09
N ALA A 52 19.03 -0.76 3.35
CA ALA A 52 19.14 -2.18 3.71
C ALA A 52 17.87 -2.96 3.36
N ALA A 53 16.70 -2.37 3.57
CA ALA A 53 15.41 -3.01 3.27
C ALA A 53 15.19 -3.17 1.75
N LEU A 54 15.52 -2.16 0.95
CA LEU A 54 15.42 -2.22 -0.52
C LEU A 54 16.39 -3.24 -1.12
N LEU A 55 17.58 -3.38 -0.54
CA LEU A 55 18.53 -4.44 -0.94
C LEU A 55 18.00 -5.85 -0.63
N ALA A 56 17.31 -6.01 0.49
CA ALA A 56 16.74 -7.31 0.90
C ALA A 56 15.47 -7.69 0.13
N VAL A 57 14.76 -6.72 -0.44
CA VAL A 57 13.53 -6.94 -1.23
C VAL A 57 13.75 -6.44 -2.66
N PRO A 58 14.43 -7.24 -3.51
CA PRO A 58 14.70 -6.84 -4.89
C PRO A 58 13.40 -6.63 -5.68
N TYR A 59 13.48 -5.81 -6.73
CA TYR A 59 12.35 -5.44 -7.59
C TYR A 59 11.23 -4.64 -6.91
N ALA A 60 11.42 -4.17 -5.68
CA ALA A 60 10.45 -3.30 -5.04
C ALA A 60 10.32 -1.98 -5.81
N VAL A 61 9.10 -1.63 -6.20
CA VAL A 61 8.77 -0.41 -6.95
C VAL A 61 7.92 0.57 -6.13
N GLY A 62 7.69 0.25 -4.87
CA GLY A 62 6.96 1.06 -3.91
C GLY A 62 7.13 0.52 -2.50
N ILE A 63 6.58 1.26 -1.55
CA ILE A 63 6.62 0.93 -0.13
C ILE A 63 5.21 1.01 0.44
N ASN A 64 4.89 0.14 1.41
CA ASN A 64 3.80 0.35 2.34
C ASN A 64 4.25 0.13 3.79
N ASN A 65 3.52 0.73 4.72
CA ASN A 65 3.80 0.60 6.14
C ASN A 65 3.25 -0.71 6.71
N HIS A 66 4.12 -1.45 7.42
CA HIS A 66 3.72 -2.48 8.38
C HIS A 66 3.50 -1.82 9.74
N MET A 67 2.28 -1.95 10.30
CA MET A 67 1.86 -1.13 11.44
C MET A 67 2.00 0.36 11.10
N GLY A 68 2.69 1.15 11.91
CA GLY A 68 3.03 2.53 11.58
C GLY A 68 2.03 3.57 12.05
N SER A 69 1.12 3.23 12.97
CA SER A 69 0.09 4.17 13.44
C SER A 69 0.68 5.44 14.08
N ARG A 70 1.86 5.35 14.71
CA ARG A 70 2.59 6.49 15.25
C ARG A 70 3.46 7.15 14.18
N MET A 71 4.28 6.37 13.48
CA MET A 71 5.20 6.90 12.47
C MET A 71 4.49 7.65 11.35
N THR A 72 3.36 7.12 10.84
CA THR A 72 2.61 7.75 9.74
C THR A 72 1.80 8.98 10.17
N ALA A 73 1.66 9.22 11.48
CA ALA A 73 1.03 10.42 12.01
C ALA A 73 2.01 11.60 12.20
N GLU A 74 3.33 11.36 12.03
CA GLU A 74 4.37 12.38 12.21
C GLU A 74 4.67 13.12 10.89
N PRO A 75 4.32 14.41 10.76
CA PRO A 75 4.46 15.14 9.49
C PRO A 75 5.90 15.22 8.99
N GLU A 76 6.87 15.49 9.88
CA GLU A 76 8.27 15.61 9.49
C GLU A 76 8.83 14.29 8.94
N ALA A 77 8.51 13.18 9.61
CA ALA A 77 8.92 11.86 9.17
C ALA A 77 8.32 11.50 7.81
N MET A 78 7.04 11.82 7.59
CA MET A 78 6.37 11.57 6.32
C MET A 78 6.85 12.51 5.22
N THR A 79 7.10 13.78 5.51
CA THR A 79 7.71 14.71 4.55
C THR A 79 9.05 14.19 4.03
N TRP A 80 9.92 13.73 4.94
CA TRP A 80 11.18 13.13 4.54
C TRP A 80 10.97 11.85 3.72
N LEU A 81 10.10 10.94 4.19
CA LEU A 81 9.86 9.67 3.50
C LEU A 81 9.38 9.89 2.07
N VAL A 82 8.37 10.74 1.86
CA VAL A 82 7.81 10.92 0.52
C VAL A 82 8.81 11.60 -0.43
N ALA A 83 9.64 12.52 0.06
CA ALA A 83 10.72 13.11 -0.72
C ALA A 83 11.78 12.06 -1.12
N GLU A 84 12.13 11.17 -0.20
CA GLU A 84 13.08 10.10 -0.46
C GLU A 84 12.53 9.06 -1.44
N LEU A 85 11.25 8.71 -1.35
CA LEU A 85 10.59 7.84 -2.32
C LEU A 85 10.52 8.47 -3.71
N GLN A 86 10.24 9.76 -3.79
CA GLN A 86 10.22 10.49 -5.07
C GLN A 86 11.60 10.48 -5.73
N ARG A 87 12.65 10.74 -4.97
CA ARG A 87 14.04 10.68 -5.46
C ARG A 87 14.43 9.31 -6.00
N ARG A 88 13.83 8.24 -5.47
CA ARG A 88 14.08 6.84 -5.87
C ARG A 88 13.07 6.29 -6.88
N HIS A 89 12.14 7.10 -7.34
CA HIS A 89 11.06 6.68 -8.26
C HIS A 89 10.20 5.53 -7.69
N LEU A 90 9.98 5.52 -6.38
CA LEU A 90 9.13 4.57 -5.67
C LEU A 90 7.78 5.21 -5.37
N PHE A 91 6.70 4.44 -5.42
CA PHE A 91 5.39 4.91 -4.98
C PHE A 91 5.11 4.57 -3.51
N LEU A 92 4.14 5.25 -2.91
CA LEU A 92 3.65 4.98 -1.55
C LEU A 92 2.28 4.32 -1.58
N LEU A 93 2.11 3.24 -0.79
CA LEU A 93 0.81 2.71 -0.40
C LEU A 93 0.62 2.91 1.10
N ASP A 94 -0.21 3.88 1.48
CA ASP A 94 -0.59 4.07 2.88
C ASP A 94 -1.56 2.96 3.31
N SER A 95 -1.11 2.09 4.22
CA SER A 95 -1.93 1.01 4.79
C SER A 95 -3.01 1.52 5.73
N ARG A 96 -3.01 2.82 6.09
CA ARG A 96 -3.98 3.48 6.96
C ARG A 96 -4.25 2.71 8.26
N THR A 97 -3.20 2.35 8.96
CA THR A 97 -3.28 1.70 10.27
C THR A 97 -3.73 2.64 11.39
N SER A 98 -3.81 3.93 11.09
CA SER A 98 -4.38 4.97 11.94
C SER A 98 -5.23 5.94 11.11
N ALA A 99 -6.27 6.49 11.71
CA ALA A 99 -7.05 7.58 11.10
C ALA A 99 -6.27 8.89 11.02
N SER A 100 -5.26 9.07 11.89
CA SER A 100 -4.39 10.26 11.95
C SER A 100 -3.21 10.24 10.99
N THR A 101 -3.11 9.23 10.10
CA THR A 101 -2.04 9.19 9.10
C THR A 101 -2.04 10.44 8.22
N VAL A 102 -0.85 11.02 8.02
CA VAL A 102 -0.62 12.12 7.08
C VAL A 102 0.12 11.68 5.82
N ALA A 103 0.46 10.39 5.72
CA ALA A 103 1.29 9.84 4.66
C ALA A 103 0.74 10.14 3.24
N ALA A 104 -0.55 9.92 3.02
CA ALA A 104 -1.18 10.22 1.74
C ALA A 104 -1.24 11.71 1.43
N ALA A 105 -1.50 12.56 2.43
CA ALA A 105 -1.53 14.02 2.27
C ALA A 105 -0.14 14.56 1.89
N GLU A 106 0.91 14.10 2.56
CA GLU A 106 2.28 14.49 2.24
C GLU A 106 2.70 14.00 0.84
N ALA A 107 2.33 12.78 0.46
CA ALA A 107 2.57 12.28 -0.89
C ALA A 107 1.89 13.16 -1.95
N GLN A 108 0.64 13.54 -1.75
CA GLN A 108 -0.10 14.42 -2.66
C GLN A 108 0.51 15.81 -2.75
N ARG A 109 0.98 16.37 -1.64
CA ARG A 109 1.60 17.69 -1.57
C ARG A 109 2.79 17.85 -2.52
N ILE A 110 3.59 16.81 -2.70
CA ILE A 110 4.76 16.82 -3.60
C ILE A 110 4.52 16.12 -4.94
N GLY A 111 3.31 15.65 -5.19
CA GLY A 111 2.98 14.92 -6.44
C GLY A 111 3.57 13.51 -6.52
N LEU A 112 3.87 12.88 -5.37
CA LEU A 112 4.32 11.48 -5.34
C LEU A 112 3.17 10.56 -5.73
N ALA A 113 3.43 9.61 -6.64
CA ALA A 113 2.50 8.53 -6.94
C ALA A 113 2.16 7.75 -5.66
N SER A 114 0.89 7.75 -5.28
CA SER A 114 0.46 7.14 -4.02
C SER A 114 -0.93 6.56 -4.09
N LEU A 115 -1.19 5.60 -3.22
CA LEU A 115 -2.49 5.00 -2.95
C LEU A 115 -2.71 4.93 -1.45
N SER A 116 -3.96 4.90 -1.05
CA SER A 116 -4.37 4.55 0.31
C SER A 116 -5.22 3.29 0.29
N ARG A 117 -5.11 2.48 1.33
CA ARG A 117 -6.01 1.37 1.55
C ARG A 117 -7.44 1.87 1.79
N ASP A 118 -8.39 1.23 1.13
CA ASP A 118 -9.82 1.42 1.39
C ASP A 118 -10.36 0.33 2.33
N ILE A 119 -10.01 -0.94 2.09
CA ILE A 119 -10.52 -2.09 2.84
C ILE A 119 -9.36 -2.93 3.40
N PHE A 120 -9.49 -3.34 4.67
CA PHE A 120 -8.64 -4.35 5.30
C PHE A 120 -9.42 -5.68 5.30
N LEU A 121 -8.89 -6.73 4.68
CA LEU A 121 -9.63 -7.97 4.49
C LEU A 121 -9.71 -8.83 5.74
N ASP A 122 -8.62 -8.94 6.47
CA ASP A 122 -8.40 -9.97 7.49
C ASP A 122 -7.99 -9.41 8.85
N ASP A 123 -8.55 -8.27 9.23
CA ASP A 123 -8.47 -7.73 10.59
C ASP A 123 -9.12 -8.72 11.55
N GLU A 124 -10.30 -9.23 11.23
CA GLU A 124 -10.90 -10.40 11.84
C GLU A 124 -10.66 -11.64 10.97
N ARG A 125 -9.95 -12.65 11.55
CA ARG A 125 -9.46 -13.84 10.83
C ARG A 125 -10.48 -14.97 10.75
N THR A 126 -11.71 -14.67 10.34
CA THR A 126 -12.74 -15.66 10.07
C THR A 126 -13.15 -15.61 8.60
N ALA A 127 -13.51 -16.74 8.01
CA ALA A 127 -13.96 -16.81 6.62
C ALA A 127 -15.18 -15.91 6.39
N ALA A 128 -16.08 -15.81 7.36
CA ALA A 128 -17.27 -14.97 7.29
C ALA A 128 -16.90 -13.48 7.26
N ALA A 129 -16.02 -13.02 8.16
CA ALA A 129 -15.60 -11.63 8.23
C ALA A 129 -14.82 -11.24 6.97
N ILE A 130 -13.88 -12.07 6.51
CA ILE A 130 -13.11 -11.81 5.29
C ILE A 130 -14.03 -11.74 4.06
N THR A 131 -15.02 -12.64 3.96
CA THR A 131 -16.01 -12.60 2.88
C THR A 131 -16.83 -11.31 2.94
N ALA A 132 -17.29 -10.89 4.14
CA ALA A 132 -18.02 -9.64 4.29
C ALA A 132 -17.19 -8.41 3.89
N GLN A 133 -15.89 -8.37 4.23
CA GLN A 133 -14.99 -7.30 3.79
C GLN A 133 -14.78 -7.32 2.27
N PHE A 134 -14.69 -8.49 1.66
CA PHE A 134 -14.58 -8.61 0.21
C PHE A 134 -15.86 -8.09 -0.49
N GLU A 135 -17.03 -8.43 0.00
CA GLU A 135 -18.30 -7.89 -0.50
C GLU A 135 -18.42 -6.37 -0.30
N ALA A 136 -17.96 -5.86 0.85
CA ALA A 136 -17.90 -4.42 1.10
C ALA A 136 -16.98 -3.72 0.09
N ALA A 137 -15.85 -4.35 -0.26
CA ALA A 137 -14.95 -3.85 -1.29
C ALA A 137 -15.62 -3.79 -2.68
N ILE A 138 -16.39 -4.81 -3.05
CA ILE A 138 -17.16 -4.82 -4.30
C ILE A 138 -18.16 -3.65 -4.34
N LYS A 139 -18.94 -3.49 -3.27
CA LYS A 139 -19.88 -2.37 -3.13
C LYS A 139 -19.20 -1.01 -3.25
N LEU A 140 -18.04 -0.88 -2.60
CA LEU A 140 -17.25 0.35 -2.65
C LEU A 140 -16.68 0.61 -4.05
N ALA A 141 -16.22 -0.43 -4.75
CA ALA A 141 -15.73 -0.33 -6.13
C ALA A 141 -16.83 0.16 -7.07
N HIS A 142 -18.05 -0.34 -6.95
CA HIS A 142 -19.19 0.16 -7.72
C HIS A 142 -19.54 1.61 -7.41
N LYS A 143 -19.44 2.02 -6.14
CA LYS A 143 -19.76 3.38 -5.69
C LYS A 143 -18.77 4.43 -6.17
N GLN A 144 -17.47 4.14 -6.11
CA GLN A 144 -16.40 5.12 -6.34
C GLN A 144 -15.51 4.81 -7.57
N GLY A 145 -15.77 3.72 -8.29
CA GLY A 145 -15.07 3.33 -9.51
C GLY A 145 -13.77 2.55 -9.29
N SER A 146 -13.30 2.43 -8.06
CA SER A 146 -12.09 1.66 -7.73
C SER A 146 -12.00 1.37 -6.24
N VAL A 147 -11.28 0.31 -5.84
CA VAL A 147 -11.02 -0.02 -4.44
C VAL A 147 -9.63 -0.64 -4.28
N VAL A 148 -8.92 -0.28 -3.21
CA VAL A 148 -7.66 -0.88 -2.81
C VAL A 148 -7.89 -1.69 -1.54
N MET A 149 -7.66 -3.00 -1.62
CA MET A 149 -7.73 -3.91 -0.49
C MET A 149 -6.32 -4.32 -0.07
N ILE A 150 -6.10 -4.50 1.23
CA ILE A 150 -4.93 -5.17 1.77
C ILE A 150 -5.35 -6.35 2.64
N GLY A 151 -4.48 -7.34 2.75
CA GLY A 151 -4.66 -8.52 3.58
C GLY A 151 -3.34 -9.27 3.72
N HIS A 152 -3.34 -10.28 4.57
CA HIS A 152 -2.19 -11.13 4.81
C HIS A 152 -2.35 -12.48 4.09
N PRO A 153 -1.26 -13.20 3.80
CA PRO A 153 -1.32 -14.50 3.16
C PRO A 153 -1.66 -15.62 4.16
N TYR A 154 -2.71 -15.38 4.98
CA TYR A 154 -3.24 -16.45 5.82
C TYR A 154 -4.00 -17.46 4.97
N PRO A 155 -3.95 -18.77 5.28
CA PRO A 155 -4.67 -19.78 4.52
C PRO A 155 -6.13 -19.38 4.29
N MET A 156 -6.82 -18.94 5.31
CA MET A 156 -8.24 -18.55 5.24
C MET A 156 -8.47 -17.33 4.32
N THR A 157 -7.56 -16.36 4.29
CA THR A 157 -7.64 -15.22 3.37
C THR A 157 -7.47 -15.69 1.93
N LEU A 158 -6.51 -16.58 1.70
CA LEU A 158 -6.25 -17.16 0.37
C LEU A 158 -7.45 -17.99 -0.11
N ASP A 159 -8.02 -18.85 0.74
CA ASP A 159 -9.22 -19.65 0.42
C ASP A 159 -10.41 -18.78 -0.01
N VAL A 160 -10.64 -17.67 0.73
CA VAL A 160 -11.70 -16.71 0.35
C VAL A 160 -11.39 -16.04 -0.98
N LEU A 161 -10.15 -15.59 -1.20
CA LEU A 161 -9.75 -14.94 -2.45
C LEU A 161 -9.87 -15.92 -3.64
N GLU A 162 -9.43 -17.16 -3.51
CA GLU A 162 -9.56 -18.18 -4.56
C GLU A 162 -11.02 -18.42 -4.95
N ARG A 163 -11.93 -18.41 -3.99
CA ARG A 163 -13.36 -18.57 -4.24
C ARG A 163 -14.00 -17.34 -4.87
N GLU A 164 -13.65 -16.14 -4.44
CA GLU A 164 -14.33 -14.90 -4.79
C GLU A 164 -13.78 -14.23 -6.04
N LEU A 165 -12.45 -14.28 -6.29
CA LEU A 165 -11.83 -13.61 -7.44
C LEU A 165 -12.42 -14.00 -8.79
N PRO A 166 -12.75 -15.29 -9.07
CA PRO A 166 -13.38 -15.68 -10.35
C PRO A 166 -14.73 -15.01 -10.61
N ARG A 167 -15.44 -14.59 -9.56
CA ARG A 167 -16.77 -14.00 -9.63
C ARG A 167 -16.76 -12.51 -10.00
N LEU A 168 -15.62 -11.83 -9.85
CA LEU A 168 -15.49 -10.39 -10.07
C LEU A 168 -15.89 -9.96 -11.49
N LYS A 169 -15.46 -10.73 -12.51
CA LYS A 169 -15.75 -10.42 -13.91
C LYS A 169 -17.26 -10.38 -14.19
N ALA A 170 -18.03 -11.32 -13.64
CA ALA A 170 -19.48 -11.36 -13.77
C ALA A 170 -20.18 -10.17 -13.08
N GLN A 171 -19.50 -9.52 -12.15
CA GLN A 171 -19.96 -8.33 -11.44
C GLN A 171 -19.43 -7.03 -12.06
N GLY A 172 -18.83 -7.09 -13.26
CA GLY A 172 -18.28 -5.90 -13.94
C GLY A 172 -17.01 -5.33 -13.29
N ILE A 173 -16.34 -6.10 -12.43
CA ILE A 173 -15.13 -5.67 -11.72
C ILE A 173 -13.90 -6.30 -12.35
N GLN A 174 -12.88 -5.47 -12.57
CA GLN A 174 -11.57 -5.89 -13.05
C GLN A 174 -10.55 -5.90 -11.88
N TRP A 175 -9.93 -7.05 -11.67
CA TRP A 175 -8.76 -7.15 -10.79
C TRP A 175 -7.54 -6.61 -11.50
N ILE A 176 -6.87 -5.62 -10.90
CA ILE A 176 -5.70 -4.95 -11.49
C ILE A 176 -4.58 -4.83 -10.45
N ASP A 177 -3.35 -4.64 -10.94
CA ASP A 177 -2.21 -4.38 -10.05
C ASP A 177 -2.16 -2.93 -9.55
N LEU A 178 -1.28 -2.66 -8.56
CA LEU A 178 -1.15 -1.35 -7.93
C LEU A 178 -0.68 -0.26 -8.89
N ARG A 179 0.20 -0.54 -9.85
CA ARG A 179 0.66 0.46 -10.82
C ARG A 179 -0.48 0.93 -11.70
N ARG A 180 -1.29 0.00 -12.17
CA ARG A 180 -2.49 0.33 -12.95
C ARG A 180 -3.53 1.08 -12.09
N MET A 181 -3.67 0.71 -10.82
CA MET A 181 -4.54 1.44 -9.89
C MET A 181 -4.10 2.88 -9.67
N ILE A 182 -2.80 3.16 -9.55
CA ILE A 182 -2.26 4.53 -9.48
C ILE A 182 -2.69 5.33 -10.71
N SER A 183 -2.56 4.77 -11.91
CA SER A 183 -2.98 5.43 -13.15
C SER A 183 -4.49 5.66 -13.18
N VAL A 184 -5.30 4.69 -12.77
CA VAL A 184 -6.77 4.82 -12.71
C VAL A 184 -7.18 5.96 -11.78
N ARG A 185 -6.64 5.99 -10.56
CA ARG A 185 -6.96 7.04 -9.57
C ARG A 185 -6.41 8.41 -9.97
N GLY A 186 -5.22 8.45 -10.56
CA GLY A 186 -4.67 9.69 -11.11
C GLY A 186 -5.56 10.29 -12.19
N ASN A 187 -6.04 9.49 -13.12
CA ASN A 187 -6.96 9.93 -14.17
C ASN A 187 -8.32 10.37 -13.60
N GLN A 188 -8.85 9.67 -12.58
CA GLN A 188 -10.08 10.06 -11.90
C GLN A 188 -9.94 11.41 -11.20
N ALA A 189 -8.82 11.65 -10.51
CA ALA A 189 -8.53 12.93 -9.87
C ALA A 189 -8.42 14.07 -10.89
N MET A 190 -7.73 13.87 -12.00
CA MET A 190 -7.62 14.86 -13.07
C MET A 190 -8.98 15.17 -13.71
N ALA A 191 -9.81 14.17 -13.96
CA ALA A 191 -11.14 14.36 -14.50
C ALA A 191 -12.08 15.12 -13.55
N ALA A 192 -11.93 14.91 -12.23
CA ALA A 192 -12.69 15.64 -11.23
C ALA A 192 -12.26 17.11 -11.14
N HIS A 193 -10.97 17.40 -11.22
CA HIS A 193 -10.45 18.77 -11.25
C HIS A 193 -10.82 19.50 -12.56
N GLY A 194 -10.76 18.82 -13.70
CA GLY A 194 -11.14 19.40 -14.99
C GLY A 194 -12.62 19.77 -15.09
N LYS A 195 -13.50 19.10 -14.36
CA LYS A 195 -14.93 19.47 -14.25
C LYS A 195 -15.17 20.70 -13.37
N ASN A 196 -14.24 20.99 -12.45
CA ASN A 196 -14.30 22.13 -11.53
C ASN A 196 -13.40 23.30 -12.00
N GLY A 197 -12.56 23.08 -13.01
CA GLY A 197 -11.64 24.06 -13.55
C GLY A 197 -12.31 24.93 -14.59
N ILE A 198 -12.79 26.10 -14.17
CA ILE A 198 -13.05 27.21 -15.07
C ILE A 198 -11.67 27.73 -15.48
N TYR A 199 -11.22 27.44 -16.69
CA TYR A 199 -10.20 28.23 -17.32
C TYR A 199 -10.81 29.63 -17.57
N ARG A 200 -10.46 30.59 -16.74
CA ARG A 200 -10.55 32.02 -17.04
C ARG A 200 -9.16 32.56 -17.36
#